data_ece7cea92d9bfa3816bf9ef64dd28560
#
_entry.id   ece7cea92d9bfa3816bf9ef64dd28560
#
_cell.length_a   1.000
_cell.length_b   1.000
_cell.length_c   1.000
_cell.angle_alpha   90.00
_cell.angle_beta   90.00
_cell.angle_gamma   90.00
#
_symmetry.space_group_name_H-M   'P 1'
#
loop_
_entity.id
_entity.type
_entity.pdbx_description
1 polymer ?
#
loop_
_entity_poly.entity_id
_entity_poly.type
_entity_poly.pdbx_seq_one_letter_code
_entity_poly.pdbx_strand_id
1 'polypeptide(L)'
;MKRFITLLLLLALTTALLTGCHGGKKRVAFRVPMEFDESKQYEISFWAKNDTNITQVNIYRQAIADFEALYPNIHVNLKTYTDYATIYQDVITNIATDTTPNVCITYPDHIATYQKGSNVVVQIDALMADPNYGLGGSKLKFDGPTEEEIVPKFLQECFIGDGHYALPYMRSTEALYINKDLVTKLGYDIPDVPTWDYIWEVSEAAMKQDADGVFLVNGQTTLIPFIYKSTDNMMISMLKQKDAPYSDSEGHVLLFNDTTKEILYSIVPHAKSRSFSTFKISSYPGNYLNA
;
A
#
# COMPACT_ATOMS: atom_id res chain seq x y z
N MET A 1 -34.20 38.02 38.82
CA MET A 1 -34.45 36.56 38.74
C MET A 1 -34.31 36.00 37.33
N LYS A 2 -35.04 36.46 36.31
CA LYS A 2 -34.96 35.89 34.92
C LYS A 2 -33.53 35.87 34.34
N ARG A 3 -32.74 36.95 34.47
CA ARG A 3 -31.37 37.01 33.96
C ARG A 3 -30.40 36.08 34.68
N PHE A 4 -30.62 35.77 35.94
CA PHE A 4 -29.81 34.85 36.72
C PHE A 4 -30.05 33.39 36.33
N ILE A 5 -31.31 33.06 36.04
CA ILE A 5 -31.70 31.74 35.54
C ILE A 5 -31.15 31.47 34.13
N THR A 6 -31.15 32.50 33.27
CA THR A 6 -30.55 32.38 31.92
C THR A 6 -29.05 32.19 31.98
N LEU A 7 -28.36 32.84 32.89
CA LEU A 7 -26.90 32.65 33.07
C LEU A 7 -26.56 31.27 33.61
N LEU A 8 -27.37 30.75 34.55
CA LEU A 8 -27.21 29.39 35.09
C LEU A 8 -27.50 28.30 34.05
N LEU A 9 -28.48 28.52 33.17
CA LEU A 9 -28.77 27.61 32.05
C LEU A 9 -27.67 27.64 30.99
N LEU A 10 -27.10 28.81 30.69
CA LEU A 10 -25.94 28.92 29.77
C LEU A 10 -24.69 28.25 30.37
N LEU A 11 -24.45 28.40 31.67
CA LEU A 11 -23.31 27.76 32.35
C LEU A 11 -23.49 26.21 32.38
N ALA A 12 -24.72 25.73 32.62
CA ALA A 12 -25.02 24.29 32.57
C ALA A 12 -24.92 23.70 31.15
N LEU A 13 -25.26 24.48 30.12
CA LEU A 13 -25.11 24.04 28.72
C LEU A 13 -23.64 24.01 28.32
N THR A 14 -22.81 24.95 28.75
CA THR A 14 -21.38 24.95 28.46
C THR A 14 -20.62 23.87 29.22
N THR A 15 -21.01 23.54 30.45
CA THR A 15 -20.42 22.38 31.16
C THR A 15 -20.83 21.05 30.54
N ALA A 16 -22.07 20.89 30.03
CA ALA A 16 -22.50 19.70 29.32
C ALA A 16 -21.74 19.49 27.98
N LEU A 17 -21.32 20.58 27.33
CA LEU A 17 -20.50 20.51 26.10
C LEU A 17 -19.04 20.15 26.38
N LEU A 18 -18.51 20.42 27.59
CA LEU A 18 -17.14 20.10 27.99
C LEU A 18 -16.98 18.67 28.53
N THR A 19 -18.07 17.97 28.88
CA THR A 19 -18.03 16.57 29.30
C THR A 19 -18.12 15.56 28.15
N GLY A 20 -18.12 16.03 26.92
CA GLY A 20 -18.12 15.22 25.71
C GLY A 20 -16.78 14.54 25.36
N CYS A 21 -15.76 14.60 26.21
CA CYS A 21 -14.67 13.65 26.15
C CYS A 21 -15.16 12.29 26.60
N HIS A 22 -15.75 11.53 25.71
CA HIS A 22 -15.89 10.11 25.88
C HIS A 22 -14.52 9.54 26.16
N GLY A 23 -14.27 9.14 27.40
CA GLY A 23 -13.18 8.24 27.70
C GLY A 23 -13.43 6.97 26.91
N GLY A 24 -12.81 6.85 25.74
CA GLY A 24 -12.88 5.66 24.93
C GLY A 24 -12.58 4.47 25.84
N LYS A 25 -13.37 3.41 25.79
CA LYS A 25 -13.08 2.18 26.52
C LYS A 25 -11.63 1.83 26.21
N LYS A 26 -10.78 1.72 27.26
CA LYS A 26 -9.41 1.27 27.06
C LYS A 26 -9.48 -0.11 26.43
N ARG A 27 -9.07 -0.21 25.17
CA ARG A 27 -8.98 -1.51 24.50
C ARG A 27 -7.97 -2.36 25.27
N VAL A 28 -8.36 -3.59 25.55
CA VAL A 28 -7.49 -4.56 26.23
C VAL A 28 -6.49 -5.08 25.19
N ALA A 29 -5.22 -5.25 25.59
CA ALA A 29 -4.23 -5.88 24.71
C ALA A 29 -4.67 -7.30 24.35
N PHE A 30 -4.49 -7.67 23.09
CA PHE A 30 -4.78 -9.02 22.60
C PHE A 30 -3.93 -10.07 23.34
N ARG A 31 -4.57 -11.20 23.62
CA ARG A 31 -3.87 -12.41 24.12
C ARG A 31 -4.36 -13.60 23.33
N VAL A 32 -3.44 -14.46 22.93
CA VAL A 32 -3.80 -15.71 22.25
C VAL A 32 -4.66 -16.56 23.19
N PRO A 33 -5.88 -16.93 22.78
CA PRO A 33 -6.72 -17.79 23.59
C PRO A 33 -6.12 -19.21 23.66
N MET A 34 -6.26 -19.88 24.79
CA MET A 34 -5.80 -21.27 24.93
C MET A 34 -6.58 -22.23 24.05
N GLU A 35 -7.86 -21.94 23.82
CA GLU A 35 -8.76 -22.74 22.98
C GLU A 35 -9.71 -21.85 22.22
N PHE A 36 -10.04 -22.29 20.99
CA PHE A 36 -11.10 -21.70 20.19
C PHE A 36 -12.44 -22.36 20.54
N ASP A 37 -13.43 -21.57 20.91
CA ASP A 37 -14.75 -22.08 21.32
C ASP A 37 -15.64 -22.26 20.08
N GLU A 38 -15.68 -23.46 19.52
CA GLU A 38 -16.49 -23.79 18.34
C GLU A 38 -18.00 -23.77 18.62
N SER A 39 -18.45 -23.70 19.88
CA SER A 39 -19.88 -23.60 20.21
C SER A 39 -20.44 -22.20 20.04
N LYS A 40 -19.59 -21.19 19.95
CA LYS A 40 -19.99 -19.79 19.77
C LYS A 40 -20.04 -19.42 18.30
N GLN A 41 -20.97 -18.53 17.96
CA GLN A 41 -21.01 -17.89 16.66
C GLN A 41 -20.16 -16.63 16.68
N TYR A 42 -19.37 -16.44 15.61
CA TYR A 42 -18.50 -15.30 15.44
C TYR A 42 -18.82 -14.61 14.11
N GLU A 43 -18.88 -13.29 14.16
CA GLU A 43 -18.90 -12.45 12.97
C GLU A 43 -17.60 -11.65 12.91
N ILE A 44 -16.88 -11.76 11.80
CA ILE A 44 -15.69 -10.98 11.55
C ILE A 44 -15.82 -10.17 10.27
N SER A 45 -15.24 -8.99 10.26
CA SER A 45 -15.23 -8.11 9.10
C SER A 45 -13.86 -8.16 8.44
N PHE A 46 -13.84 -8.36 7.12
CA PHE A 46 -12.66 -8.31 6.28
C PHE A 46 -12.78 -7.18 5.25
N TRP A 47 -11.87 -6.20 5.34
CA TRP A 47 -11.82 -5.09 4.39
C TRP A 47 -10.70 -5.32 3.39
N ALA A 48 -11.07 -5.49 2.12
CA ALA A 48 -10.17 -5.87 1.05
C ALA A 48 -10.18 -4.85 -0.10
N LYS A 49 -9.01 -4.60 -0.65
CA LYS A 49 -8.89 -3.80 -1.88
C LYS A 49 -9.06 -4.71 -3.09
N ASN A 50 -9.82 -4.27 -4.06
CA ASN A 50 -9.92 -4.86 -5.38
C ASN A 50 -9.65 -3.79 -6.44
N ASP A 51 -8.86 -4.11 -7.45
CA ASP A 51 -8.52 -3.19 -8.55
C ASP A 51 -9.63 -3.04 -9.59
N THR A 52 -10.90 -2.92 -9.16
CA THR A 52 -12.07 -3.00 -10.06
C THR A 52 -12.16 -4.34 -10.83
N ASN A 53 -11.30 -5.30 -10.48
CA ASN A 53 -11.24 -6.60 -11.11
C ASN A 53 -12.22 -7.57 -10.42
N ILE A 54 -13.28 -7.93 -11.12
CA ILE A 54 -14.29 -8.86 -10.60
C ILE A 54 -13.69 -10.24 -10.25
N THR A 55 -12.64 -10.67 -10.96
CA THR A 55 -11.94 -11.93 -10.68
C THR A 55 -11.34 -11.91 -9.28
N GLN A 56 -10.70 -10.82 -8.87
CA GLN A 56 -10.14 -10.69 -7.52
C GLN A 56 -11.23 -10.74 -6.44
N VAL A 57 -12.35 -10.07 -6.67
CA VAL A 57 -13.50 -10.12 -5.73
C VAL A 57 -14.04 -11.54 -5.60
N ASN A 58 -14.14 -12.27 -6.72
CA ASN A 58 -14.61 -13.66 -6.71
C ASN A 58 -13.63 -14.59 -5.99
N ILE A 59 -12.31 -14.35 -6.09
CA ILE A 59 -11.31 -15.09 -5.31
C ILE A 59 -11.52 -14.87 -3.81
N TYR A 60 -11.74 -13.63 -3.36
CA TYR A 60 -12.03 -13.38 -1.94
C TYR A 60 -13.30 -14.08 -1.49
N ARG A 61 -14.37 -14.02 -2.28
CA ARG A 61 -15.65 -14.69 -1.96
C ARG A 61 -15.48 -16.20 -1.87
N GLN A 62 -14.72 -16.79 -2.81
CA GLN A 62 -14.45 -18.22 -2.79
C GLN A 62 -13.63 -18.61 -1.56
N ALA A 63 -12.55 -17.89 -1.26
CA ALA A 63 -11.73 -18.14 -0.08
C ALA A 63 -12.53 -18.03 1.22
N ILE A 64 -13.45 -17.06 1.30
CA ILE A 64 -14.36 -16.92 2.45
C ILE A 64 -15.31 -18.12 2.54
N ALA A 65 -15.92 -18.55 1.43
CA ALA A 65 -16.81 -19.71 1.42
C ALA A 65 -16.09 -20.99 1.83
N ASP A 66 -14.84 -21.19 1.37
CA ASP A 66 -14.00 -22.32 1.75
C ASP A 66 -13.64 -22.28 3.24
N PHE A 67 -13.32 -21.10 3.76
CA PHE A 67 -13.05 -20.89 5.19
C PHE A 67 -14.28 -21.16 6.06
N GLU A 68 -15.44 -20.62 5.69
CA GLU A 68 -16.71 -20.84 6.42
C GLU A 68 -17.16 -22.30 6.37
N ALA A 69 -16.84 -23.04 5.30
CA ALA A 69 -17.08 -24.48 5.23
C ALA A 69 -16.25 -25.27 6.25
N LEU A 70 -15.02 -24.82 6.54
CA LEU A 70 -14.16 -25.42 7.59
C LEU A 70 -14.57 -24.97 8.99
N TYR A 71 -15.02 -23.73 9.15
CA TYR A 71 -15.40 -23.11 10.41
C TYR A 71 -16.84 -22.56 10.34
N PRO A 72 -17.86 -23.43 10.35
CA PRO A 72 -19.26 -23.01 10.13
C PRO A 72 -19.84 -22.11 11.23
N ASN A 73 -19.12 -21.95 12.33
CA ASN A 73 -19.45 -21.05 13.41
C ASN A 73 -18.83 -19.64 13.26
N ILE A 74 -18.11 -19.38 12.15
CA ILE A 74 -17.54 -18.08 11.83
C ILE A 74 -18.18 -17.56 10.54
N HIS A 75 -18.71 -16.35 10.58
CA HIS A 75 -19.19 -15.64 9.38
C HIS A 75 -18.27 -14.46 9.05
N VAL A 76 -17.88 -14.33 7.77
CA VAL A 76 -16.95 -13.29 7.29
C VAL A 76 -17.68 -12.26 6.44
N ASN A 77 -17.82 -11.06 6.96
CA ASN A 77 -18.40 -9.91 6.25
C ASN A 77 -17.33 -9.22 5.40
N LEU A 78 -17.36 -9.45 4.08
CA LEU A 78 -16.43 -8.83 3.13
C LEU A 78 -16.90 -7.43 2.75
N LYS A 79 -16.04 -6.42 2.95
CA LYS A 79 -16.18 -5.07 2.38
C LYS A 79 -15.05 -4.82 1.39
N THR A 80 -15.38 -4.47 0.15
CA THR A 80 -14.40 -4.20 -0.90
C THR A 80 -14.23 -2.71 -1.16
N TYR A 81 -13.01 -2.32 -1.50
CA TYR A 81 -12.59 -0.93 -1.78
C TYR A 81 -11.82 -0.88 -3.09
N THR A 82 -11.90 0.24 -3.79
CA THR A 82 -11.18 0.46 -5.06
C THR A 82 -9.73 0.88 -4.86
N ASP A 83 -9.38 1.45 -3.69
CA ASP A 83 -8.03 1.93 -3.40
C ASP A 83 -7.68 1.79 -1.91
N TYR A 84 -6.37 1.77 -1.62
CA TYR A 84 -5.86 1.65 -0.26
C TYR A 84 -6.03 2.92 0.57
N ALA A 85 -6.06 4.10 -0.07
CA ALA A 85 -6.23 5.36 0.65
C ALA A 85 -7.62 5.44 1.29
N THR A 86 -8.65 4.93 0.62
CA THR A 86 -10.00 4.86 1.18
C THR A 86 -10.08 3.88 2.36
N ILE A 87 -9.43 2.70 2.27
CA ILE A 87 -9.32 1.80 3.43
C ILE A 87 -8.65 2.51 4.60
N TYR A 88 -7.53 3.19 4.34
CA TYR A 88 -6.77 3.92 5.35
C TYR A 88 -7.62 4.97 6.08
N GLN A 89 -8.33 5.80 5.33
CA GLN A 89 -9.18 6.85 5.90
C GLN A 89 -10.36 6.25 6.70
N ASP A 90 -10.99 5.20 6.17
CA ASP A 90 -12.08 4.52 6.87
C ASP A 90 -11.60 3.88 8.17
N VAL A 91 -10.43 3.22 8.19
CA VAL A 91 -9.87 2.66 9.43
C VAL A 91 -9.64 3.76 10.45
N ILE A 92 -8.99 4.88 10.08
CA ILE A 92 -8.75 6.01 11.00
C ILE A 92 -10.06 6.54 11.58
N THR A 93 -11.07 6.74 10.74
CA THR A 93 -12.38 7.24 11.17
C THR A 93 -13.05 6.27 12.15
N ASN A 94 -12.95 4.97 11.89
CA ASN A 94 -13.56 3.94 12.71
C ASN A 94 -12.79 3.65 14.03
N ILE A 95 -11.55 4.09 14.15
CA ILE A 95 -10.79 4.03 15.42
C ILE A 95 -11.53 4.80 16.52
N ALA A 96 -12.03 5.98 16.21
CA ALA A 96 -12.73 6.85 17.19
C ALA A 96 -14.07 6.26 17.66
N THR A 97 -14.73 5.45 16.85
CA THR A 97 -16.04 4.85 17.13
C THR A 97 -15.98 3.40 17.58
N ASP A 98 -14.78 2.81 17.67
CA ASP A 98 -14.56 1.39 18.02
C ASP A 98 -15.26 0.41 17.06
N THR A 99 -15.27 0.76 15.76
CA THR A 99 -15.90 -0.01 14.67
C THR A 99 -14.89 -0.40 13.57
N THR A 100 -13.61 -0.47 13.91
CA THR A 100 -12.57 -0.95 13.01
C THR A 100 -12.81 -2.38 12.54
N PRO A 101 -12.35 -2.76 11.33
CA PRO A 101 -12.47 -4.14 10.88
C PRO A 101 -11.64 -5.09 11.75
N ASN A 102 -12.02 -6.37 11.77
CA ASN A 102 -11.20 -7.41 12.39
C ASN A 102 -9.92 -7.67 11.60
N VAL A 103 -10.03 -7.67 10.26
CA VAL A 103 -8.91 -7.84 9.33
C VAL A 103 -9.05 -6.84 8.19
N CYS A 104 -7.96 -6.22 7.77
CA CYS A 104 -7.93 -5.41 6.55
C CYS A 104 -6.62 -5.58 5.79
N ILE A 105 -6.69 -5.42 4.47
CA ILE A 105 -5.49 -5.30 3.63
C ILE A 105 -5.02 -3.85 3.69
N THR A 106 -3.75 -3.65 4.04
CA THR A 106 -3.18 -2.32 4.24
C THR A 106 -1.69 -2.30 3.93
N TYR A 107 -1.07 -1.12 3.96
CA TYR A 107 0.38 -0.97 3.88
C TYR A 107 1.01 -0.88 5.28
N PRO A 108 2.29 -1.29 5.46
CA PRO A 108 2.99 -1.19 6.75
C PRO A 108 3.05 0.22 7.32
N ASP A 109 3.24 1.25 6.48
CA ASP A 109 3.25 2.66 6.89
C ASP A 109 1.89 3.15 7.40
N HIS A 110 0.79 2.64 6.87
CA HIS A 110 -0.56 2.89 7.40
C HIS A 110 -0.72 2.34 8.82
N ILE A 111 -0.17 1.15 9.09
CA ILE A 111 -0.23 0.51 10.41
C ILE A 111 0.44 1.40 11.47
N ALA A 112 1.57 2.01 11.16
CA ALA A 112 2.26 2.95 12.05
C ALA A 112 1.35 4.12 12.48
N THR A 113 0.44 4.56 11.61
CA THR A 113 -0.58 5.56 11.97
C THR A 113 -1.68 4.97 12.84
N TYR A 114 -2.14 3.75 12.56
CA TYR A 114 -3.19 3.08 13.35
C TYR A 114 -2.73 2.82 14.79
N GLN A 115 -1.45 2.51 14.98
CA GLN A 115 -0.84 2.29 16.30
C GLN A 115 -0.86 3.52 17.23
N LYS A 116 -1.12 4.73 16.72
CA LYS A 116 -1.36 5.92 17.56
C LYS A 116 -2.60 5.76 18.44
N GLY A 117 -3.54 4.90 18.05
CA GLY A 117 -4.64 4.46 18.89
C GLY A 117 -4.20 3.32 19.82
N SER A 118 -4.54 3.40 21.11
CA SER A 118 -4.19 2.35 22.08
C SER A 118 -4.88 1.01 21.74
N ASN A 119 -4.09 -0.06 21.55
CA ASN A 119 -4.55 -1.42 21.26
C ASN A 119 -5.52 -1.51 20.06
N VAL A 120 -5.27 -0.72 19.01
CA VAL A 120 -6.07 -0.73 17.78
C VAL A 120 -5.62 -1.84 16.86
N VAL A 121 -4.30 -2.05 16.77
CA VAL A 121 -3.70 -3.11 15.96
C VAL A 121 -3.13 -4.17 16.89
N VAL A 122 -3.38 -5.42 16.55
CA VAL A 122 -2.89 -6.57 17.32
C VAL A 122 -1.42 -6.82 16.97
N GLN A 123 -0.55 -6.89 17.98
CA GLN A 123 0.78 -7.45 17.83
C GLN A 123 0.64 -8.97 17.68
N ILE A 124 1.12 -9.53 16.59
CA ILE A 124 0.81 -10.92 16.21
C ILE A 124 1.92 -11.91 16.49
N ASP A 125 3.09 -11.50 17.03
CA ASP A 125 4.22 -12.40 17.29
C ASP A 125 3.82 -13.62 18.12
N ALA A 126 3.09 -13.41 19.22
CA ALA A 126 2.63 -14.50 20.07
C ALA A 126 1.61 -15.42 19.35
N LEU A 127 0.80 -14.87 18.45
CA LEU A 127 -0.13 -15.66 17.64
C LEU A 127 0.63 -16.44 16.56
N MET A 128 1.58 -15.82 15.87
CA MET A 128 2.40 -16.49 14.85
C MET A 128 3.14 -17.70 15.43
N ALA A 129 3.67 -17.56 16.64
CA ALA A 129 4.42 -18.62 17.34
C ALA A 129 3.54 -19.64 18.06
N ASP A 130 2.20 -19.47 18.07
CA ASP A 130 1.32 -20.41 18.78
C ASP A 130 1.27 -21.78 18.08
N PRO A 131 1.57 -22.89 18.77
CA PRO A 131 1.68 -24.21 18.13
C PRO A 131 0.32 -24.79 17.70
N ASN A 132 -0.79 -24.22 18.15
CA ASN A 132 -2.13 -24.70 17.82
C ASN A 132 -2.77 -23.87 16.70
N TYR A 133 -2.71 -22.54 16.80
CA TYR A 133 -3.46 -21.61 15.93
C TYR A 133 -2.56 -20.63 15.18
N GLY A 134 -1.24 -20.69 15.36
CA GLY A 134 -0.28 -19.86 14.66
C GLY A 134 0.05 -20.37 13.27
N LEU A 135 1.18 -19.92 12.74
CA LEU A 135 1.68 -20.35 11.43
C LEU A 135 2.00 -21.86 11.46
N GLY A 136 1.39 -22.64 10.57
CA GLY A 136 1.49 -24.09 10.56
C GLY A 136 0.85 -24.77 11.80
N GLY A 137 -0.05 -24.08 12.49
CA GLY A 137 -0.62 -24.54 13.75
C GLY A 137 -1.41 -25.86 13.63
N SER A 138 -1.21 -26.76 14.62
CA SER A 138 -1.72 -28.14 14.58
C SER A 138 -3.25 -28.27 14.70
N LYS A 139 -3.94 -27.21 15.15
CA LYS A 139 -5.42 -27.17 15.25
C LYS A 139 -6.09 -26.40 14.11
N LEU A 140 -5.32 -25.90 13.16
CA LEU A 140 -5.90 -25.30 11.95
C LEU A 140 -6.57 -26.39 11.11
N LYS A 141 -7.75 -26.09 10.57
CA LYS A 141 -8.52 -27.00 9.69
C LYS A 141 -8.09 -26.89 8.21
N PHE A 142 -7.01 -26.18 7.94
CA PHE A 142 -6.43 -25.99 6.61
C PHE A 142 -4.90 -26.05 6.70
N ASP A 143 -4.24 -26.36 5.61
CA ASP A 143 -2.80 -26.35 5.48
C ASP A 143 -2.34 -24.88 5.28
N GLY A 144 -2.04 -24.22 6.40
CA GLY A 144 -1.57 -22.84 6.40
C GLY A 144 -0.03 -22.77 6.31
N PRO A 145 0.52 -21.65 5.83
CA PRO A 145 1.96 -21.51 5.72
C PRO A 145 2.65 -21.56 7.09
N THR A 146 3.83 -22.14 7.12
CA THR A 146 4.79 -22.00 8.23
C THR A 146 5.53 -20.67 8.09
N GLU A 147 6.27 -20.27 9.14
CA GLU A 147 7.06 -19.03 9.07
C GLU A 147 8.18 -19.13 8.04
N GLU A 148 8.78 -20.30 7.87
CA GLU A 148 9.86 -20.57 6.90
C GLU A 148 9.39 -20.45 5.44
N GLU A 149 8.11 -20.63 5.18
CA GLU A 149 7.52 -20.48 3.84
C GLU A 149 7.22 -19.02 3.49
N ILE A 150 7.24 -18.12 4.47
CA ILE A 150 7.07 -16.68 4.25
C ILE A 150 8.44 -16.09 3.87
N VAL A 151 8.49 -15.32 2.78
CA VAL A 151 9.70 -14.62 2.35
C VAL A 151 10.19 -13.69 3.49
N PRO A 152 11.38 -13.93 4.08
CA PRO A 152 11.83 -13.20 5.27
C PRO A 152 11.86 -11.69 5.08
N LYS A 153 12.24 -11.22 3.88
CA LYS A 153 12.27 -9.80 3.54
C LYS A 153 10.87 -9.15 3.63
N PHE A 154 9.83 -9.87 3.24
CA PHE A 154 8.45 -9.37 3.29
C PHE A 154 7.90 -9.42 4.71
N LEU A 155 8.25 -10.44 5.49
CA LEU A 155 7.88 -10.50 6.90
C LEU A 155 8.54 -9.37 7.70
N GLN A 156 9.82 -9.08 7.44
CA GLN A 156 10.55 -7.98 8.06
C GLN A 156 9.88 -6.62 7.88
N GLU A 157 9.23 -6.37 6.74
CA GLU A 157 8.50 -5.11 6.49
C GLU A 157 7.24 -4.96 7.36
N CYS A 158 6.75 -6.06 7.91
CA CYS A 158 5.60 -6.09 8.83
C CYS A 158 6.01 -5.91 10.30
N PHE A 159 7.33 -5.85 10.58
CA PHE A 159 7.88 -5.52 11.90
C PHE A 159 7.93 -4.00 12.08
N ILE A 160 7.12 -3.47 12.97
CA ILE A 160 6.93 -2.02 13.17
C ILE A 160 7.16 -1.68 14.64
N GLY A 161 8.25 -0.96 14.90
CA GLY A 161 8.63 -0.58 16.26
C GLY A 161 9.14 -1.76 17.08
N ASP A 162 8.25 -2.48 17.75
CA ASP A 162 8.57 -3.51 18.74
C ASP A 162 8.02 -4.92 18.43
N GLY A 163 7.41 -5.11 17.25
CA GLY A 163 6.87 -6.42 16.86
C GLY A 163 6.21 -6.46 15.49
N HIS A 164 5.71 -7.62 15.12
CA HIS A 164 4.94 -7.81 13.90
C HIS A 164 3.46 -7.42 14.14
N TYR A 165 2.93 -6.59 13.24
CA TYR A 165 1.54 -6.10 13.30
C TYR A 165 0.74 -6.45 12.04
N ALA A 166 1.36 -7.17 11.11
CA ALA A 166 0.73 -7.70 9.92
C ALA A 166 1.47 -8.94 9.43
N LEU A 167 0.82 -9.70 8.54
CA LEU A 167 1.45 -10.70 7.69
C LEU A 167 1.54 -10.16 6.26
N PRO A 168 2.59 -10.49 5.50
CA PRO A 168 2.66 -10.14 4.09
C PRO A 168 1.60 -10.95 3.32
N TYR A 169 0.76 -10.24 2.55
CA TYR A 169 -0.30 -10.88 1.77
C TYR A 169 0.01 -10.85 0.28
N MET A 170 0.17 -9.66 -0.28
CA MET A 170 0.52 -9.47 -1.69
C MET A 170 1.68 -8.48 -1.79
N ARG A 171 2.67 -8.83 -2.62
CA ARG A 171 3.77 -7.91 -2.95
C ARG A 171 3.86 -7.77 -4.45
N SER A 172 4.04 -6.55 -4.89
CA SER A 172 4.30 -6.24 -6.29
C SER A 172 5.70 -5.68 -6.45
N THR A 173 6.22 -5.75 -7.66
CA THR A 173 7.46 -5.10 -8.05
C THR A 173 7.24 -4.29 -9.32
N GLU A 174 8.07 -3.29 -9.52
CA GLU A 174 8.16 -2.60 -10.79
C GLU A 174 9.19 -3.29 -11.67
N ALA A 175 8.90 -3.34 -12.96
CA ALA A 175 9.81 -3.86 -13.97
C ALA A 175 9.88 -2.90 -15.16
N LEU A 176 11.05 -2.78 -15.75
CA LEU A 176 11.24 -2.05 -16.99
C LEU A 176 10.81 -2.95 -18.16
N TYR A 177 9.77 -2.52 -18.86
CA TYR A 177 9.33 -3.14 -20.12
C TYR A 177 9.97 -2.40 -21.28
N ILE A 178 10.63 -3.13 -22.18
CA ILE A 178 11.32 -2.58 -23.34
C ILE A 178 10.75 -3.12 -24.63
N ASN A 179 10.33 -2.22 -25.53
CA ASN A 179 10.00 -2.60 -26.91
C ASN A 179 11.30 -2.82 -27.69
N LYS A 180 11.71 -4.08 -27.81
CA LYS A 180 12.98 -4.46 -28.46
C LYS A 180 13.06 -4.01 -29.90
N ASP A 181 11.97 -4.11 -30.65
CA ASP A 181 11.94 -3.76 -32.08
C ASP A 181 12.22 -2.27 -32.28
N LEU A 182 11.63 -1.40 -31.45
CA LEU A 182 11.87 0.04 -31.51
C LEU A 182 13.30 0.39 -31.13
N VAL A 183 13.84 -0.23 -30.08
CA VAL A 183 15.23 0.02 -29.65
C VAL A 183 16.22 -0.42 -30.72
N THR A 184 16.05 -1.59 -31.31
CA THR A 184 16.87 -2.09 -32.42
C THR A 184 16.75 -1.19 -33.65
N LYS A 185 15.56 -0.70 -33.99
CA LYS A 185 15.34 0.22 -35.13
C LYS A 185 16.06 1.56 -34.92
N LEU A 186 16.23 2.00 -33.67
CA LEU A 186 17.03 3.17 -33.34
C LEU A 186 18.54 2.93 -33.41
N GLY A 187 18.98 1.68 -33.61
CA GLY A 187 20.38 1.31 -33.69
C GLY A 187 21.05 1.04 -32.35
N TYR A 188 20.29 0.77 -31.30
CA TYR A 188 20.81 0.47 -29.97
C TYR A 188 20.70 -1.02 -29.65
N ASP A 189 21.70 -1.52 -28.92
CA ASP A 189 21.65 -2.81 -28.25
C ASP A 189 21.09 -2.62 -26.82
N ILE A 190 20.37 -3.63 -26.32
CA ILE A 190 19.83 -3.60 -24.96
C ILE A 190 20.85 -4.24 -24.02
N PRO A 191 21.44 -3.49 -23.08
CA PRO A 191 22.40 -4.04 -22.14
C PRO A 191 21.69 -4.94 -21.10
N ASP A 192 22.42 -5.89 -20.52
CA ASP A 192 21.90 -6.76 -19.44
C ASP A 192 21.43 -5.94 -18.23
N VAL A 193 22.07 -4.83 -17.96
CA VAL A 193 21.72 -3.89 -16.89
C VAL A 193 21.57 -2.48 -17.47
N PRO A 194 20.36 -2.08 -17.87
CA PRO A 194 20.07 -0.74 -18.34
C PRO A 194 20.35 0.31 -17.26
N THR A 195 21.11 1.34 -17.60
CA THR A 195 21.33 2.52 -16.74
C THR A 195 20.34 3.63 -17.07
N TRP A 196 20.24 4.64 -16.19
CA TRP A 196 19.45 5.84 -16.47
C TRP A 196 19.97 6.57 -17.71
N ASP A 197 21.29 6.68 -17.87
CA ASP A 197 21.90 7.33 -19.05
C ASP A 197 21.50 6.62 -20.35
N TYR A 198 21.51 5.28 -20.36
CA TYR A 198 21.03 4.50 -21.49
C TYR A 198 19.54 4.77 -21.79
N ILE A 199 18.70 4.79 -20.75
CA ILE A 199 17.27 5.06 -20.89
C ILE A 199 17.04 6.46 -21.47
N TRP A 200 17.77 7.47 -20.99
CA TRP A 200 17.67 8.83 -21.47
C TRP A 200 18.14 8.96 -22.91
N GLU A 201 19.28 8.38 -23.26
CA GLU A 201 19.84 8.41 -24.63
C GLU A 201 18.87 7.79 -25.63
N VAL A 202 18.38 6.60 -25.38
CA VAL A 202 17.44 5.90 -26.27
C VAL A 202 16.13 6.67 -26.39
N SER A 203 15.63 7.21 -25.27
CA SER A 203 14.39 8.00 -25.27
C SER A 203 14.51 9.29 -26.07
N GLU A 204 15.64 10.01 -25.97
CA GLU A 204 15.89 11.21 -26.77
C GLU A 204 16.08 10.86 -28.27
N ALA A 205 16.75 9.76 -28.57
CA ALA A 205 16.91 9.31 -29.96
C ALA A 205 15.57 9.01 -30.63
N ALA A 206 14.59 8.51 -29.87
CA ALA A 206 13.24 8.21 -30.35
C ALA A 206 12.42 9.48 -30.68
N MET A 207 12.81 10.65 -30.19
CA MET A 207 12.08 11.92 -30.38
C MET A 207 12.30 12.55 -31.78
N LYS A 208 13.11 11.94 -32.64
CA LYS A 208 13.37 12.45 -34.00
C LYS A 208 12.10 12.38 -34.84
N GLN A 209 11.76 13.53 -35.45
CA GLN A 209 10.60 13.69 -36.33
C GLN A 209 11.02 14.14 -37.72
N ASP A 210 10.17 13.88 -38.70
CA ASP A 210 10.27 14.48 -40.04
C ASP A 210 9.67 15.90 -40.09
N ALA A 211 9.57 16.49 -41.31
CA ALA A 211 9.06 17.81 -41.54
C ALA A 211 7.53 17.95 -41.23
N ASP A 212 6.82 16.83 -41.23
CA ASP A 212 5.39 16.75 -40.97
C ASP A 212 5.06 16.45 -39.49
N GLY A 213 6.10 16.37 -38.64
CA GLY A 213 5.97 16.07 -37.23
C GLY A 213 5.69 14.60 -36.90
N VAL A 214 5.99 13.69 -37.86
CA VAL A 214 5.84 12.26 -37.67
C VAL A 214 7.14 11.69 -37.07
N PHE A 215 7.03 10.91 -35.99
CA PHE A 215 8.19 10.28 -35.37
C PHE A 215 8.77 9.18 -36.27
N LEU A 216 10.08 9.30 -36.57
CA LEU A 216 10.76 8.39 -37.50
C LEU A 216 10.75 6.94 -37.02
N VAL A 217 10.74 6.73 -35.70
CA VAL A 217 10.84 5.39 -35.11
C VAL A 217 9.55 4.59 -35.27
N ASN A 218 8.37 5.22 -35.18
CA ASN A 218 7.08 4.50 -35.24
C ASN A 218 6.14 4.95 -36.36
N GLY A 219 6.48 6.02 -37.09
CA GLY A 219 5.65 6.54 -38.19
C GLY A 219 4.34 7.21 -37.71
N GLN A 220 4.27 7.62 -36.45
CA GLN A 220 3.08 8.24 -35.88
C GLN A 220 3.37 9.68 -35.43
N THR A 221 2.29 10.45 -35.19
CA THR A 221 2.38 11.84 -34.67
C THR A 221 2.38 11.89 -33.14
N THR A 222 2.26 10.72 -32.50
CA THR A 222 2.25 10.61 -31.03
C THR A 222 3.28 9.55 -30.58
N LEU A 223 4.10 9.93 -29.63
CA LEU A 223 5.05 9.05 -28.99
C LEU A 223 5.41 9.57 -27.59
N ILE A 224 5.48 8.68 -26.61
CA ILE A 224 6.11 8.93 -25.32
C ILE A 224 7.15 7.82 -25.14
N PRO A 225 8.42 8.09 -25.39
CA PRO A 225 9.46 7.06 -25.41
C PRO A 225 9.67 6.35 -24.08
N PHE A 226 9.63 7.10 -22.98
CA PHE A 226 9.78 6.54 -21.64
C PHE A 226 8.68 7.06 -20.70
N ILE A 227 8.03 6.13 -20.01
CA ILE A 227 6.98 6.41 -19.02
C ILE A 227 7.33 5.72 -17.71
N TYR A 228 7.25 6.46 -16.60
CA TYR A 228 7.29 5.91 -15.25
C TYR A 228 5.98 6.23 -14.53
N LYS A 229 5.29 5.19 -14.01
CA LYS A 229 3.97 5.39 -13.40
C LYS A 229 4.06 6.00 -12.01
N SER A 230 4.89 5.44 -11.13
CA SER A 230 5.01 5.82 -9.72
C SER A 230 6.22 6.75 -9.55
N THR A 231 5.96 8.05 -9.50
CA THR A 231 7.02 9.07 -9.36
C THR A 231 7.73 9.02 -8.00
N ASP A 232 7.03 8.60 -6.96
CA ASP A 232 7.55 8.34 -5.62
C ASP A 232 8.52 7.15 -5.64
N ASN A 233 8.15 6.01 -6.21
CA ASN A 233 9.03 4.86 -6.37
C ASN A 233 10.25 5.17 -7.24
N MET A 234 10.06 5.94 -8.32
CA MET A 234 11.19 6.41 -9.15
C MET A 234 12.21 7.20 -8.31
N MET A 235 11.74 8.17 -7.52
CA MET A 235 12.61 8.97 -6.66
C MET A 235 13.30 8.12 -5.59
N ILE A 236 12.57 7.23 -4.92
CA ILE A 236 13.13 6.31 -3.91
C ILE A 236 14.20 5.41 -4.53
N SER A 237 13.93 4.86 -5.72
CA SER A 237 14.88 4.00 -6.43
C SER A 237 16.15 4.74 -6.82
N MET A 238 16.02 5.94 -7.37
CA MET A 238 17.19 6.76 -7.76
C MET A 238 18.02 7.22 -6.55
N LEU A 239 17.38 7.58 -5.44
CA LEU A 239 18.07 7.91 -4.19
C LEU A 239 18.80 6.70 -3.64
N LYS A 240 18.15 5.53 -3.62
CA LYS A 240 18.79 4.29 -3.15
C LYS A 240 19.97 3.86 -3.99
N GLN A 241 19.93 4.03 -5.31
CA GLN A 241 21.04 3.76 -6.21
C GLN A 241 22.24 4.69 -5.98
N LYS A 242 22.02 5.84 -5.35
CA LYS A 242 23.06 6.81 -4.97
C LYS A 242 23.44 6.75 -3.48
N ASP A 243 23.01 5.70 -2.75
CA ASP A 243 23.19 5.56 -1.30
C ASP A 243 22.70 6.78 -0.50
N ALA A 244 21.70 7.47 -1.01
CA ALA A 244 21.11 8.64 -0.38
C ALA A 244 19.77 8.27 0.26
N PRO A 245 19.67 8.23 1.61
CA PRO A 245 18.42 7.94 2.29
C PRO A 245 17.43 9.11 2.11
N TYR A 246 16.13 8.80 1.97
CA TYR A 246 15.07 9.82 1.94
C TYR A 246 14.49 10.10 3.34
N SER A 247 14.75 9.22 4.31
CA SER A 247 14.39 9.37 5.72
C SER A 247 15.37 8.60 6.58
N ASP A 248 15.38 8.87 7.89
CA ASP A 248 16.14 8.14 8.89
C ASP A 248 15.24 7.38 9.88
N SER A 249 15.85 6.64 10.81
CA SER A 249 15.15 5.89 11.85
C SER A 249 14.46 6.77 12.90
N GLU A 250 14.79 8.06 12.97
CA GLU A 250 14.18 9.04 13.86
C GLU A 250 12.97 9.75 13.23
N GLY A 251 12.69 9.46 11.95
CA GLY A 251 11.56 10.00 11.21
C GLY A 251 11.84 11.35 10.53
N HIS A 252 13.09 11.76 10.41
CA HIS A 252 13.44 12.96 9.66
C HIS A 252 13.33 12.72 8.14
N VAL A 253 12.82 13.72 7.42
CA VAL A 253 12.78 13.74 5.97
C VAL A 253 14.08 14.33 5.43
N LEU A 254 14.85 13.52 4.67
CA LEU A 254 16.20 13.86 4.20
C LEU A 254 16.23 14.26 2.72
N LEU A 255 15.09 14.61 2.13
CA LEU A 255 14.98 14.92 0.68
C LEU A 255 15.58 16.27 0.26
N PHE A 256 15.85 17.19 1.21
CA PHE A 256 16.34 18.53 0.90
C PHE A 256 17.87 18.59 0.89
N ASN A 257 18.49 17.87 -0.06
CA ASN A 257 19.95 17.75 -0.19
C ASN A 257 20.42 17.87 -1.65
N ASP A 258 21.72 17.91 -1.87
CA ASP A 258 22.28 18.09 -3.20
C ASP A 258 22.07 16.87 -4.11
N THR A 259 22.10 15.65 -3.57
CA THR A 259 21.81 14.42 -4.33
C THR A 259 20.39 14.44 -4.91
N THR A 260 19.40 14.88 -4.14
CA THR A 260 18.02 15.06 -4.64
C THR A 260 17.96 16.09 -5.76
N LYS A 261 18.70 17.20 -5.65
CA LYS A 261 18.77 18.21 -6.72
C LYS A 261 19.41 17.63 -7.99
N GLU A 262 20.51 16.90 -7.87
CA GLU A 262 21.14 16.21 -9.00
C GLU A 262 20.18 15.27 -9.72
N ILE A 263 19.43 14.47 -8.98
CA ILE A 263 18.40 13.58 -9.54
C ILE A 263 17.35 14.39 -10.30
N LEU A 264 16.82 15.45 -9.71
CA LEU A 264 15.82 16.29 -10.36
C LEU A 264 16.39 16.96 -11.61
N TYR A 265 17.62 17.46 -11.57
CA TYR A 265 18.27 18.07 -12.72
C TYR A 265 18.54 17.05 -13.84
N SER A 266 18.77 15.78 -13.54
CA SER A 266 18.91 14.73 -14.55
C SER A 266 17.58 14.41 -15.25
N ILE A 267 16.43 14.55 -14.57
CA ILE A 267 15.10 14.24 -15.11
C ILE A 267 14.52 15.41 -15.92
N VAL A 268 14.72 16.65 -15.45
CA VAL A 268 14.07 17.85 -16.00
C VAL A 268 14.26 18.05 -17.52
N PRO A 269 15.46 17.85 -18.11
CA PRO A 269 15.65 17.98 -19.55
C PRO A 269 14.74 17.06 -20.35
N HIS A 270 14.61 15.79 -19.90
CA HIS A 270 13.82 14.76 -20.58
C HIS A 270 12.30 14.98 -20.44
N ALA A 271 11.86 15.55 -19.31
CA ALA A 271 10.49 16.00 -19.16
C ALA A 271 10.17 17.20 -20.07
N LYS A 272 11.14 18.12 -20.28
CA LYS A 272 11.00 19.28 -21.18
C LYS A 272 11.00 18.88 -22.65
N SER A 273 11.87 17.96 -23.07
CA SER A 273 11.90 17.41 -24.42
C SER A 273 10.71 16.51 -24.73
N ARG A 274 9.99 16.06 -23.70
CA ARG A 274 8.91 15.06 -23.76
C ARG A 274 9.39 13.64 -24.08
N SER A 275 10.69 13.38 -24.01
CA SER A 275 11.25 12.02 -24.10
C SER A 275 10.88 11.17 -22.88
N PHE A 276 10.49 11.83 -21.78
CA PHE A 276 9.98 11.24 -20.53
C PHE A 276 8.63 11.84 -20.12
N SER A 277 7.76 10.99 -19.60
CA SER A 277 6.51 11.43 -18.98
C SER A 277 6.14 10.53 -17.80
N THR A 278 5.25 11.06 -16.93
CA THR A 278 4.60 10.31 -15.87
C THR A 278 3.23 9.84 -16.34
N PHE A 279 2.78 8.71 -15.81
CA PHE A 279 1.52 8.10 -16.22
C PHE A 279 0.43 8.36 -15.17
N LYS A 280 -0.57 9.19 -15.53
CA LYS A 280 -1.59 9.67 -14.59
C LYS A 280 -2.98 9.05 -14.77
N ILE A 281 -3.15 8.08 -15.66
CA ILE A 281 -4.43 7.38 -15.82
C ILE A 281 -4.48 6.11 -14.98
N SER A 282 -5.68 5.60 -14.73
CA SER A 282 -5.92 4.43 -13.84
C SER A 282 -5.44 3.08 -14.39
N SER A 283 -4.76 3.05 -15.54
CA SER A 283 -4.20 1.84 -16.16
C SER A 283 -2.69 1.72 -15.89
N TYR A 284 -2.03 0.77 -16.53
CA TYR A 284 -0.59 0.54 -16.45
C TYR A 284 0.09 0.86 -17.77
N PRO A 285 1.30 1.49 -17.76
CA PRO A 285 2.02 1.84 -18.98
C PRO A 285 2.29 0.65 -19.89
N GLY A 286 2.56 -0.53 -19.32
CA GLY A 286 2.80 -1.75 -20.08
C GLY A 286 1.67 -2.14 -21.05
N ASN A 287 0.44 -1.68 -20.79
CA ASN A 287 -0.70 -1.90 -21.69
C ASN A 287 -0.59 -1.10 -22.99
N TYR A 288 0.29 -0.12 -23.04
CA TYR A 288 0.48 0.82 -24.16
C TYR A 288 1.86 0.68 -24.82
N LEU A 289 2.61 -0.38 -24.47
CA LEU A 289 3.98 -0.58 -24.95
C LEU A 289 4.08 -0.69 -26.48
N ASN A 290 3.04 -1.15 -27.14
CA ASN A 290 2.96 -1.36 -28.57
C ASN A 290 1.94 -0.45 -29.27
N ALA A 291 1.45 0.59 -28.59
CA ALA A 291 0.46 1.50 -29.15
C ALA A 291 1.10 2.64 -29.95
#